data_f3700772836dba86f2903b624afcce9c
#
_entry.id   f3700772836dba86f2903b624afcce9c
#
_cell.length_a   1.000
_cell.length_b   1.000
_cell.length_c   1.000
_cell.angle_alpha   90.00
_cell.angle_beta   90.00
_cell.angle_gamma   90.00
#
_symmetry.space_group_name_H-M   'P 1'
#
loop_
_entity.id
_entity.type
_entity.pdbx_description
1 polymer ?
#
loop_
_entity_poly.entity_id
_entity_poly.type
_entity_poly.pdbx_seq_one_letter_code
_entity_poly.pdbx_strand_id
1 'polypeptide(L)'
;LCHFQQVSYAGPETFGEDGQVAGFDFSERSIRRAFIRKVYSILMCQLLITMGFIALFLFHEPTSEWVRQNPFMFWIAIAVLIVCMISMACCEGVRRTTPMNYIFLTVFTLAQSFLLGVATSTFKISEVMMAVGITAAVCLGLTLFAFQTKWDFTMIGGGLVAATMVFLMFGLISIFLPRSNLLTLVYASIGVFIFSLYLVYDTQLMMGGKHKYSISPEEYIFAALNLYLDIVNIFLYILTIIGASR
;
A
#
# COMPACT_ATOMS: atom_id res chain seq x y z
N LEU A 1 3.92 -16.84 -14.45
CA LEU A 1 5.39 -16.77 -14.38
C LEU A 1 5.80 -15.41 -14.89
N CYS A 2 5.53 -14.36 -14.12
CA CYS A 2 5.98 -13.01 -14.42
C CYS A 2 7.45 -12.91 -14.06
N HIS A 3 8.24 -12.54 -15.05
CA HIS A 3 9.65 -12.21 -14.93
C HIS A 3 9.88 -11.25 -13.76
N PHE A 4 10.59 -11.71 -12.74
CA PHE A 4 11.27 -10.83 -11.79
C PHE A 4 12.35 -10.09 -12.60
N GLN A 5 12.02 -8.90 -13.09
CA GLN A 5 12.90 -8.17 -13.99
C GLN A 5 13.72 -7.17 -13.21
N GLN A 6 15.00 -7.48 -13.27
CA GLN A 6 16.19 -6.66 -13.14
C GLN A 6 16.12 -5.51 -12.13
N VAL A 7 16.48 -5.88 -10.95
CA VAL A 7 17.20 -4.99 -10.03
C VAL A 7 18.53 -4.65 -10.70
N SER A 8 18.69 -3.40 -11.10
CA SER A 8 19.97 -2.91 -11.63
C SER A 8 21.01 -2.98 -10.53
N TYR A 9 21.98 -3.87 -10.67
CA TYR A 9 23.17 -3.91 -9.82
C TYR A 9 24.01 -2.67 -10.11
N ALA A 10 24.20 -1.80 -9.14
CA ALA A 10 25.30 -0.85 -9.18
C ALA A 10 26.58 -1.65 -8.98
N GLY A 11 27.36 -1.83 -10.06
CA GLY A 11 28.68 -2.43 -10.01
C GLY A 11 29.67 -1.54 -9.24
N PRO A 12 30.82 -2.10 -8.78
CA PRO A 12 31.81 -1.32 -8.06
C PRO A 12 32.43 -0.27 -8.99
N GLU A 13 32.30 1.00 -8.59
CA GLU A 13 32.88 2.16 -9.25
C GLU A 13 34.41 2.03 -9.31
N THR A 14 34.94 2.06 -10.50
CA THR A 14 36.41 2.25 -10.75
C THR A 14 36.75 3.72 -10.55
N PHE A 15 37.72 3.97 -9.69
CA PHE A 15 38.28 5.29 -9.41
C PHE A 15 38.80 5.97 -10.67
N GLY A 16 38.30 7.15 -10.97
CA GLY A 16 38.76 8.06 -12.00
C GLY A 16 38.50 9.51 -11.64
N GLU A 17 39.55 10.21 -11.40
CA GLU A 17 39.83 11.66 -11.23
C GLU A 17 38.69 12.67 -11.24
N ASP A 18 38.68 13.42 -10.15
CA ASP A 18 38.16 14.77 -9.84
C ASP A 18 37.43 15.57 -10.94
N GLY A 19 36.14 15.83 -10.66
CA GLY A 19 35.36 16.91 -11.28
C GLY A 19 33.97 16.52 -11.78
N GLN A 20 33.73 15.30 -12.24
CA GLN A 20 32.44 14.86 -12.76
C GLN A 20 31.53 14.16 -11.73
N VAL A 21 32.10 13.59 -10.67
CA VAL A 21 31.39 12.78 -9.70
C VAL A 21 30.39 13.61 -8.85
N ALA A 22 30.77 14.84 -8.51
CA ALA A 22 29.91 15.72 -7.70
C ALA A 22 28.64 16.15 -8.45
N GLY A 23 28.72 16.42 -9.75
CA GLY A 23 27.57 16.81 -10.57
C GLY A 23 26.55 15.69 -10.78
N PHE A 24 27.02 14.45 -10.96
CA PHE A 24 26.16 13.26 -11.08
C PHE A 24 25.44 12.95 -9.76
N ASP A 25 26.11 13.00 -8.62
CA ASP A 25 25.52 12.72 -7.29
C ASP A 25 24.44 13.76 -6.93
N PHE A 26 24.67 15.04 -7.23
CA PHE A 26 23.65 16.08 -7.06
C PHE A 26 22.44 15.88 -7.97
N SER A 27 22.64 15.46 -9.22
CA SER A 27 21.58 15.16 -10.17
C SER A 27 20.73 13.97 -9.71
N GLU A 28 21.33 12.87 -9.28
CA GLU A 28 20.61 11.70 -8.77
C GLU A 28 19.80 12.03 -7.52
N ARG A 29 20.38 12.78 -6.58
CA ARG A 29 19.64 13.20 -5.36
C ARG A 29 18.46 14.11 -5.67
N SER A 30 18.59 15.00 -6.65
CA SER A 30 17.49 15.88 -7.07
C SER A 30 16.35 15.10 -7.72
N ILE A 31 16.67 14.15 -8.62
CA ILE A 31 15.71 13.27 -9.26
C ILE A 31 14.98 12.42 -8.22
N ARG A 32 15.70 11.84 -7.26
CA ARG A 32 15.14 11.02 -6.20
C ARG A 32 14.19 11.82 -5.30
N ARG A 33 14.54 13.05 -4.94
CA ARG A 33 13.65 13.94 -4.17
C ARG A 33 12.38 14.30 -4.95
N ALA A 34 12.50 14.58 -6.24
CA ALA A 34 11.34 14.86 -7.09
C ALA A 34 10.43 13.63 -7.21
N PHE A 35 10.99 12.45 -7.35
CA PHE A 35 10.27 11.17 -7.36
C PHE A 35 9.51 10.96 -6.06
N ILE A 36 10.17 11.06 -4.89
CA ILE A 36 9.54 10.90 -3.57
C ILE A 36 8.38 11.89 -3.41
N ARG A 37 8.60 13.16 -3.73
CA ARG A 37 7.54 14.18 -3.66
C ARG A 37 6.35 13.83 -4.54
N LYS A 38 6.60 13.34 -5.77
CA LYS A 38 5.53 12.94 -6.70
C LYS A 38 4.74 11.76 -6.16
N VAL A 39 5.41 10.73 -5.64
CA VAL A 39 4.79 9.55 -5.03
C VAL A 39 3.88 9.95 -3.86
N TYR A 40 4.40 10.73 -2.91
CA TYR A 40 3.59 11.16 -1.76
C TYR A 40 2.43 12.09 -2.15
N SER A 41 2.58 12.92 -3.19
CA SER A 41 1.47 13.74 -3.70
C SER A 41 0.33 12.87 -4.26
N ILE A 42 0.66 11.82 -5.02
CA ILE A 42 -0.31 10.87 -5.55
C ILE A 42 -0.98 10.10 -4.39
N LEU A 43 -0.18 9.59 -3.46
CA LEU A 43 -0.65 8.88 -2.27
C LEU A 43 -1.64 9.74 -1.45
N MET A 44 -1.33 11.02 -1.23
CA MET A 44 -2.23 11.93 -0.53
C MET A 44 -3.57 12.08 -1.26
N CYS A 45 -3.56 12.22 -2.59
CA CYS A 45 -4.80 12.26 -3.38
C CYS A 45 -5.62 10.97 -3.22
N GLN A 46 -4.98 9.80 -3.27
CA GLN A 46 -5.64 8.51 -3.06
C GLN A 46 -6.28 8.41 -1.67
N LEU A 47 -5.54 8.80 -0.62
CA LEU A 47 -6.04 8.78 0.75
C LEU A 47 -7.19 9.76 0.96
N LEU A 48 -7.15 10.96 0.36
CA LEU A 48 -8.25 11.93 0.42
C LEU A 48 -9.52 11.39 -0.26
N ILE A 49 -9.40 10.77 -1.42
CA ILE A 49 -10.52 10.09 -2.09
C ILE A 49 -11.11 9.01 -1.18
N THR A 50 -10.25 8.17 -0.61
CA THR A 50 -10.67 7.09 0.28
C THR A 50 -11.38 7.61 1.53
N MET A 51 -10.86 8.65 2.17
CA MET A 51 -11.49 9.29 3.31
C MET A 51 -12.85 9.88 2.94
N GLY A 52 -12.99 10.47 1.75
CA GLY A 52 -14.27 10.96 1.23
C GLY A 52 -15.31 9.84 1.09
N PHE A 53 -14.92 8.68 0.55
CA PHE A 53 -15.80 7.51 0.47
C PHE A 53 -16.18 6.97 1.85
N ILE A 54 -15.21 6.81 2.75
CA ILE A 54 -15.49 6.38 4.13
C ILE A 54 -16.48 7.33 4.80
N ALA A 55 -16.26 8.64 4.69
CA ALA A 55 -17.18 9.63 5.26
C ALA A 55 -18.58 9.55 4.62
N LEU A 56 -18.67 9.38 3.30
CA LEU A 56 -19.94 9.23 2.59
C LEU A 56 -20.74 8.04 3.16
N PHE A 57 -20.10 6.88 3.34
CA PHE A 57 -20.76 5.68 3.84
C PHE A 57 -21.09 5.74 5.34
N LEU A 58 -20.32 6.50 6.13
CA LEU A 58 -20.58 6.65 7.58
C LEU A 58 -21.67 7.67 7.89
N PHE A 59 -21.74 8.76 7.13
CA PHE A 59 -22.63 9.88 7.47
C PHE A 59 -23.88 9.96 6.59
N HIS A 60 -23.93 9.25 5.46
CA HIS A 60 -25.07 9.25 4.54
C HIS A 60 -25.72 7.88 4.49
N GLU A 61 -26.65 7.62 5.43
CA GLU A 61 -27.37 6.34 5.56
C GLU A 61 -28.02 5.83 4.25
N PRO A 62 -28.65 6.70 3.40
CA PRO A 62 -29.24 6.22 2.15
C PRO A 62 -28.25 5.54 1.21
N THR A 63 -27.00 6.01 1.16
CA THR A 63 -25.95 5.38 0.33
C THR A 63 -25.59 3.99 0.85
N SER A 64 -25.37 3.85 2.15
CA SER A 64 -25.02 2.56 2.74
C SER A 64 -26.17 1.55 2.65
N GLU A 65 -27.40 2.01 2.77
CA GLU A 65 -28.59 1.17 2.63
C GLU A 65 -28.79 0.72 1.17
N TRP A 66 -28.62 1.63 0.21
CA TRP A 66 -28.71 1.30 -1.20
C TRP A 66 -27.69 0.22 -1.60
N VAL A 67 -26.43 0.33 -1.12
CA VAL A 67 -25.40 -0.67 -1.40
C VAL A 67 -25.73 -2.02 -0.75
N ARG A 68 -26.29 -2.04 0.46
CA ARG A 68 -26.74 -3.30 1.10
C ARG A 68 -27.85 -3.99 0.29
N GLN A 69 -28.71 -3.22 -0.35
CA GLN A 69 -29.77 -3.76 -1.23
C GLN A 69 -29.21 -4.23 -2.57
N ASN A 70 -28.02 -3.79 -2.97
CA ASN A 70 -27.38 -4.10 -4.24
C ASN A 70 -26.01 -4.81 -4.07
N PRO A 71 -25.96 -6.03 -3.52
CA PRO A 71 -24.71 -6.72 -3.19
C PRO A 71 -23.84 -7.04 -4.40
N PHE A 72 -24.39 -7.01 -5.61
CA PHE A 72 -23.63 -7.21 -6.84
C PHE A 72 -22.58 -6.11 -7.07
N MET A 73 -22.82 -4.89 -6.57
CA MET A 73 -21.86 -3.77 -6.66
C MET A 73 -20.53 -4.07 -5.95
N PHE A 74 -20.60 -4.80 -4.83
CA PHE A 74 -19.42 -5.26 -4.12
C PHE A 74 -18.57 -6.20 -4.99
N TRP A 75 -19.19 -7.16 -5.68
CA TRP A 75 -18.50 -8.09 -6.56
C TRP A 75 -17.93 -7.40 -7.80
N ILE A 76 -18.63 -6.42 -8.36
CA ILE A 76 -18.12 -5.59 -9.47
C ILE A 76 -16.87 -4.83 -9.02
N ALA A 77 -16.91 -4.20 -7.85
CA ALA A 77 -15.75 -3.46 -7.33
C ALA A 77 -14.54 -4.39 -7.12
N ILE A 78 -14.74 -5.60 -6.58
CA ILE A 78 -13.67 -6.61 -6.45
C ILE A 78 -13.12 -6.99 -7.84
N ALA A 79 -13.98 -7.27 -8.80
CA ALA A 79 -13.54 -7.64 -10.15
C ALA A 79 -12.72 -6.53 -10.81
N VAL A 80 -13.16 -5.26 -10.71
CA VAL A 80 -12.44 -4.09 -11.21
C VAL A 80 -11.08 -3.96 -10.53
N LEU A 81 -11.05 -4.12 -9.20
CA LEU A 81 -9.82 -4.05 -8.42
C LEU A 81 -8.81 -5.11 -8.86
N ILE A 82 -9.24 -6.36 -9.01
CA ILE A 82 -8.37 -7.47 -9.47
C ILE A 82 -7.84 -7.20 -10.87
N VAL A 83 -8.69 -6.76 -11.81
CA VAL A 83 -8.28 -6.43 -13.18
C VAL A 83 -7.25 -5.30 -13.18
N CYS A 84 -7.48 -4.22 -12.43
CA CYS A 84 -6.52 -3.12 -12.31
C CYS A 84 -5.19 -3.57 -11.69
N MET A 85 -5.23 -4.39 -10.63
CA MET A 85 -4.04 -4.94 -9.98
C MET A 85 -3.21 -5.78 -10.96
N ILE A 86 -3.84 -6.73 -11.64
CA ILE A 86 -3.16 -7.60 -12.61
C ILE A 86 -2.59 -6.76 -13.76
N SER A 87 -3.36 -5.80 -14.28
CA SER A 87 -2.91 -4.93 -15.37
C SER A 87 -1.69 -4.10 -14.98
N MET A 88 -1.68 -3.50 -13.79
CA MET A 88 -0.55 -2.70 -13.31
C MET A 88 0.64 -3.56 -12.88
N ALA A 89 0.43 -4.79 -12.41
CA ALA A 89 1.52 -5.70 -12.05
C ALA A 89 2.19 -6.34 -13.27
N CYS A 90 1.42 -6.73 -14.29
CA CYS A 90 1.90 -7.53 -15.42
C CYS A 90 2.23 -6.71 -16.68
N CYS A 91 1.61 -5.52 -16.85
CA CYS A 91 1.76 -4.73 -18.07
C CYS A 91 2.57 -3.45 -17.82
N GLU A 92 3.87 -3.47 -18.19
CA GLU A 92 4.74 -2.29 -18.04
C GLU A 92 4.21 -1.06 -18.78
N GLY A 93 3.61 -1.26 -19.96
CA GLY A 93 3.01 -0.17 -20.74
C GLY A 93 1.91 0.56 -19.99
N VAL A 94 1.06 -0.16 -19.23
CA VAL A 94 0.00 0.44 -18.40
C VAL A 94 0.59 1.22 -17.24
N ARG A 95 1.66 0.71 -16.64
CA ARG A 95 2.29 1.26 -15.44
C ARG A 95 3.15 2.50 -15.72
N ARG A 96 3.79 2.57 -16.90
CA ARG A 96 4.78 3.61 -17.24
C ARG A 96 4.26 4.68 -18.21
N THR A 97 3.24 4.39 -19.03
CA THR A 97 2.77 5.34 -20.04
C THR A 97 1.64 6.21 -19.53
N THR A 98 1.78 7.52 -19.68
CA THR A 98 0.72 8.48 -19.47
C THR A 98 -0.16 8.58 -20.73
N PRO A 99 -1.51 8.67 -20.62
CA PRO A 99 -2.30 8.85 -19.39
C PRO A 99 -2.77 7.53 -18.74
N MET A 100 -2.47 6.36 -19.33
CA MET A 100 -3.03 5.07 -18.90
C MET A 100 -2.72 4.74 -17.44
N ASN A 101 -1.50 5.03 -16.99
CA ASN A 101 -1.07 4.79 -15.62
C ASN A 101 -1.94 5.53 -14.57
N TYR A 102 -2.30 6.78 -14.83
CA TYR A 102 -3.21 7.56 -13.97
C TYR A 102 -4.64 7.07 -14.02
N ILE A 103 -5.13 6.65 -15.20
CA ILE A 103 -6.48 6.12 -15.36
C ILE A 103 -6.64 4.84 -14.53
N PHE A 104 -5.74 3.88 -14.70
CA PHE A 104 -5.79 2.62 -13.96
C PHE A 104 -5.65 2.83 -12.45
N LEU A 105 -4.74 3.72 -12.02
CA LEU A 105 -4.59 4.07 -10.62
C LEU A 105 -5.85 4.71 -10.04
N THR A 106 -6.48 5.62 -10.78
CA THR A 106 -7.72 6.29 -10.33
C THR A 106 -8.87 5.30 -10.23
N VAL A 107 -9.07 4.45 -11.24
CA VAL A 107 -10.11 3.41 -11.23
C VAL A 107 -9.88 2.43 -10.07
N PHE A 108 -8.63 2.03 -9.85
CA PHE A 108 -8.24 1.20 -8.71
C PHE A 108 -8.58 1.89 -7.38
N THR A 109 -8.19 3.17 -7.23
CA THR A 109 -8.45 3.92 -6.00
C THR A 109 -9.95 4.06 -5.72
N LEU A 110 -10.76 4.33 -6.74
CA LEU A 110 -12.22 4.43 -6.59
C LEU A 110 -12.83 3.09 -6.16
N ALA A 111 -12.44 1.99 -6.81
CA ALA A 111 -12.92 0.65 -6.45
C ALA A 111 -12.52 0.26 -5.03
N GLN A 112 -11.27 0.50 -4.65
CA GLN A 112 -10.77 0.23 -3.30
C GLN A 112 -11.44 1.11 -2.25
N SER A 113 -11.64 2.40 -2.54
CA SER A 113 -12.33 3.35 -1.64
C SER A 113 -13.79 2.96 -1.42
N PHE A 114 -14.47 2.49 -2.46
CA PHE A 114 -15.83 1.96 -2.35
C PHE A 114 -15.87 0.73 -1.43
N LEU A 115 -14.96 -0.24 -1.62
CA LEU A 115 -14.90 -1.43 -0.77
C LEU A 115 -14.61 -1.08 0.70
N LEU A 116 -13.72 -0.10 0.93
CA LEU A 116 -13.46 0.40 2.29
C LEU A 116 -14.69 1.09 2.89
N GLY A 117 -15.40 1.91 2.11
CA GLY A 117 -16.63 2.55 2.53
C GLY A 117 -17.68 1.51 2.98
N VAL A 118 -17.87 0.46 2.17
CA VAL A 118 -18.77 -0.65 2.52
C VAL A 118 -18.29 -1.37 3.78
N ALA A 119 -17.00 -1.68 3.89
CA ALA A 119 -16.45 -2.37 5.06
C ALA A 119 -16.62 -1.52 6.34
N THR A 120 -16.30 -0.23 6.29
CA THR A 120 -16.39 0.68 7.45
C THR A 120 -17.83 0.95 7.87
N SER A 121 -18.82 0.87 6.96
CA SER A 121 -20.24 1.07 7.29
C SER A 121 -20.81 0.03 8.29
N THR A 122 -20.09 -1.07 8.53
CA THR A 122 -20.47 -2.10 9.52
C THR A 122 -19.97 -1.81 10.93
N PHE A 123 -19.12 -0.79 11.10
CA PHE A 123 -18.52 -0.39 12.37
C PHE A 123 -19.15 0.89 12.89
N LYS A 124 -18.96 1.16 14.19
CA LYS A 124 -19.38 2.44 14.78
C LYS A 124 -18.46 3.57 14.31
N ILE A 125 -19.02 4.77 14.15
CA ILE A 125 -18.25 5.96 13.73
C ILE A 125 -17.03 6.18 14.64
N SER A 126 -17.19 6.03 15.95
CA SER A 126 -16.09 6.18 16.92
C SER A 126 -14.96 5.17 16.70
N GLU A 127 -15.29 3.93 16.32
CA GLU A 127 -14.30 2.88 16.05
C GLU A 127 -13.50 3.20 14.77
N VAL A 128 -14.19 3.65 13.73
CA VAL A 128 -13.54 4.05 12.46
C VAL A 128 -12.64 5.27 12.67
N MET A 129 -13.12 6.30 13.39
CA MET A 129 -12.31 7.49 13.68
C MET A 129 -11.07 7.16 14.51
N MET A 130 -11.21 6.26 15.51
CA MET A 130 -10.08 5.78 16.29
C MET A 130 -9.09 4.99 15.43
N ALA A 131 -9.58 4.10 14.54
CA ALA A 131 -8.73 3.36 13.60
C ALA A 131 -7.96 4.29 12.67
N VAL A 132 -8.60 5.33 12.12
CA VAL A 132 -7.94 6.34 11.29
C VAL A 132 -6.81 7.04 12.05
N GLY A 133 -7.09 7.50 13.28
CA GLY A 133 -6.09 8.18 14.12
C GLY A 133 -4.89 7.29 14.44
N ILE A 134 -5.13 6.04 14.85
CA ILE A 134 -4.05 5.07 15.15
C ILE A 134 -3.27 4.75 13.87
N THR A 135 -3.95 4.49 12.76
CA THR A 135 -3.28 4.21 11.48
C THR A 135 -2.38 5.37 11.05
N ALA A 136 -2.87 6.60 11.13
CA ALA A 136 -2.07 7.78 10.79
C ALA A 136 -0.82 7.89 11.67
N ALA A 137 -0.94 7.68 12.98
CA ALA A 137 0.18 7.70 13.91
C ALA A 137 1.20 6.59 13.63
N VAL A 138 0.73 5.35 13.39
CA VAL A 138 1.57 4.20 13.06
C VAL A 138 2.31 4.42 11.74
N CYS A 139 1.59 4.82 10.68
CA CYS A 139 2.20 5.06 9.36
C CYS A 139 3.23 6.19 9.40
N LEU A 140 2.94 7.28 10.11
CA LEU A 140 3.91 8.37 10.29
C LEU A 140 5.16 7.88 11.03
N GLY A 141 4.97 7.16 12.14
CA GLY A 141 6.08 6.60 12.93
C GLY A 141 6.94 5.63 12.12
N LEU A 142 6.32 4.72 11.37
CA LEU A 142 7.02 3.76 10.51
C LEU A 142 7.76 4.43 9.35
N THR A 143 7.14 5.44 8.74
CA THR A 143 7.78 6.22 7.67
C THR A 143 9.02 6.96 8.21
N LEU A 144 8.92 7.63 9.36
CA LEU A 144 10.06 8.28 10.01
C LEU A 144 11.14 7.27 10.40
N PHE A 145 10.75 6.11 10.92
CA PHE A 145 11.67 5.01 11.21
C PHE A 145 12.41 4.54 9.96
N ALA A 146 11.69 4.33 8.84
CA ALA A 146 12.27 3.90 7.57
C ALA A 146 13.32 4.89 7.05
N PHE A 147 13.09 6.21 7.22
CA PHE A 147 14.04 7.24 6.83
C PHE A 147 15.29 7.30 7.73
N GLN A 148 15.17 6.97 8.99
CA GLN A 148 16.25 7.16 9.99
C GLN A 148 17.03 5.89 10.27
N THR A 149 16.44 4.71 10.06
CA THR A 149 17.09 3.44 10.37
C THR A 149 18.29 3.17 9.47
N LYS A 150 19.31 2.55 10.07
CA LYS A 150 20.50 2.07 9.34
C LYS A 150 20.31 0.66 8.79
N TRP A 151 19.24 -0.03 9.21
CA TRP A 151 18.94 -1.37 8.76
C TRP A 151 18.31 -1.35 7.37
N ASP A 152 18.79 -2.23 6.51
CA ASP A 152 18.31 -2.36 5.14
C ASP A 152 17.20 -3.41 5.05
N PHE A 153 15.96 -2.96 5.14
CA PHE A 153 14.78 -3.82 5.01
C PHE A 153 14.52 -4.26 3.56
N THR A 154 15.17 -3.65 2.57
CA THR A 154 14.98 -4.07 1.18
C THR A 154 15.51 -5.48 0.92
N MET A 155 16.35 -6.02 1.81
CA MET A 155 16.87 -7.39 1.72
C MET A 155 15.85 -8.46 2.10
N ILE A 156 14.82 -8.13 2.88
CA ILE A 156 13.83 -9.10 3.38
C ILE A 156 12.61 -9.29 2.46
N GLY A 157 12.61 -8.66 1.27
CA GLY A 157 11.47 -8.69 0.35
C GLY A 157 10.96 -10.09 0.03
N GLY A 158 11.86 -11.05 -0.22
CA GLY A 158 11.47 -12.44 -0.45
C GLY A 158 10.81 -13.09 0.78
N GLY A 159 11.28 -12.77 1.98
CA GLY A 159 10.68 -13.22 3.24
C GLY A 159 9.30 -12.62 3.48
N LEU A 160 9.11 -11.35 3.14
CA LEU A 160 7.80 -10.68 3.22
C LEU A 160 6.77 -11.31 2.26
N VAL A 161 7.18 -11.62 1.02
CA VAL A 161 6.30 -12.32 0.07
C VAL A 161 5.91 -13.70 0.61
N ALA A 162 6.86 -14.47 1.12
CA ALA A 162 6.57 -15.78 1.73
C ALA A 162 5.63 -15.65 2.93
N ALA A 163 5.87 -14.70 3.84
CA ALA A 163 5.00 -14.43 4.98
C ALA A 163 3.58 -14.07 4.56
N THR A 164 3.43 -13.22 3.51
CA THR A 164 2.13 -12.84 2.97
C THR A 164 1.41 -14.04 2.35
N MET A 165 2.10 -14.92 1.63
CA MET A 165 1.49 -16.13 1.07
C MET A 165 0.96 -17.04 2.17
N VAL A 166 1.74 -17.29 3.23
CA VAL A 166 1.29 -18.07 4.40
C VAL A 166 0.09 -17.39 5.07
N PHE A 167 0.14 -16.07 5.25
CA PHE A 167 -0.92 -15.29 5.84
C PHE A 167 -2.23 -15.36 5.03
N LEU A 168 -2.15 -15.23 3.71
CA LEU A 168 -3.30 -15.37 2.82
C LEU A 168 -3.89 -16.78 2.85
N MET A 169 -3.06 -17.81 2.80
CA MET A 169 -3.52 -19.20 2.90
C MET A 169 -4.21 -19.47 4.24
N PHE A 170 -3.66 -18.97 5.33
CA PHE A 170 -4.29 -19.07 6.65
C PHE A 170 -5.64 -18.31 6.68
N GLY A 171 -5.71 -17.12 6.04
CA GLY A 171 -6.96 -16.36 5.87
C GLY A 171 -8.03 -17.17 5.13
N LEU A 172 -7.67 -17.83 4.03
CA LEU A 172 -8.59 -18.70 3.29
C LEU A 172 -9.08 -19.88 4.13
N ILE A 173 -8.16 -20.54 4.87
CA ILE A 173 -8.52 -21.63 5.76
C ILE A 173 -9.44 -21.16 6.89
N SER A 174 -9.22 -19.96 7.41
CA SER A 174 -10.01 -19.37 8.51
C SER A 174 -11.49 -19.17 8.16
N ILE A 175 -11.83 -19.09 6.86
CA ILE A 175 -13.23 -19.01 6.41
C ILE A 175 -14.03 -20.25 6.80
N PHE A 176 -13.35 -21.41 6.85
CA PHE A 176 -13.97 -22.72 7.20
C PHE A 176 -13.89 -23.04 8.69
N LEU A 177 -13.18 -22.23 9.49
CA LEU A 177 -13.06 -22.43 10.92
C LEU A 177 -14.20 -21.73 11.69
N PRO A 178 -14.58 -22.22 12.88
CA PRO A 178 -15.52 -21.53 13.73
C PRO A 178 -15.03 -20.12 14.06
N ARG A 179 -15.90 -19.12 13.88
CA ARG A 179 -15.56 -17.73 14.19
C ARG A 179 -15.30 -17.56 15.68
N SER A 180 -14.10 -17.12 16.01
CA SER A 180 -13.67 -16.80 17.38
C SER A 180 -13.07 -15.39 17.37
N ASN A 181 -13.44 -14.58 18.37
CA ASN A 181 -12.85 -13.25 18.55
C ASN A 181 -11.32 -13.32 18.71
N LEU A 182 -10.82 -14.36 19.40
CA LEU A 182 -9.40 -14.57 19.56
C LEU A 182 -8.70 -14.84 18.23
N LEU A 183 -9.27 -15.68 17.37
CA LEU A 183 -8.72 -15.97 16.04
C LEU A 183 -8.68 -14.69 15.19
N THR A 184 -9.75 -13.90 15.23
CA THR A 184 -9.84 -12.62 14.51
C THR A 184 -8.79 -11.62 15.01
N LEU A 185 -8.61 -11.49 16.33
CA LEU A 185 -7.59 -10.62 16.93
C LEU A 185 -6.18 -11.03 16.55
N VAL A 186 -5.86 -12.32 16.65
CA VAL A 186 -4.52 -12.84 16.30
C VAL A 186 -4.24 -12.64 14.82
N TYR A 187 -5.19 -13.00 13.95
CA TYR A 187 -5.07 -12.80 12.50
C TYR A 187 -4.86 -11.33 12.14
N ALA A 188 -5.68 -10.45 12.67
CA ALA A 188 -5.58 -9.01 12.39
C ALA A 188 -4.27 -8.42 12.93
N SER A 189 -3.79 -8.86 14.10
CA SER A 189 -2.50 -8.40 14.67
C SER A 189 -1.31 -8.82 13.80
N ILE A 190 -1.32 -10.05 13.29
CA ILE A 190 -0.30 -10.51 12.33
C ILE A 190 -0.39 -9.69 11.04
N GLY A 191 -1.59 -9.38 10.56
CA GLY A 191 -1.80 -8.52 9.39
C GLY A 191 -1.21 -7.13 9.58
N VAL A 192 -1.49 -6.45 10.70
CA VAL A 192 -0.87 -5.15 11.02
C VAL A 192 0.66 -5.26 10.97
N PHE A 193 1.23 -6.29 11.57
CA PHE A 193 2.68 -6.47 11.62
C PHE A 193 3.29 -6.67 10.22
N ILE A 194 2.71 -7.53 9.40
CA ILE A 194 3.20 -7.80 8.03
C ILE A 194 3.14 -6.51 7.18
N PHE A 195 2.00 -5.81 7.16
CA PHE A 195 1.86 -4.60 6.35
C PHE A 195 2.66 -3.40 6.91
N SER A 196 2.94 -3.38 8.21
CA SER A 196 3.90 -2.44 8.79
C SER A 196 5.32 -2.68 8.27
N LEU A 197 5.73 -3.93 8.13
CA LEU A 197 7.02 -4.27 7.52
C LEU A 197 7.05 -3.92 6.02
N TYR A 198 5.96 -4.14 5.28
CA TYR A 198 5.85 -3.71 3.89
C TYR A 198 5.97 -2.19 3.76
N LEU A 199 5.30 -1.42 4.61
CA LEU A 199 5.39 0.04 4.58
C LEU A 199 6.84 0.55 4.77
N VAL A 200 7.60 -0.08 5.67
CA VAL A 200 9.03 0.23 5.85
C VAL A 200 9.84 -0.18 4.63
N TYR A 201 9.61 -1.39 4.12
CA TYR A 201 10.26 -1.95 2.94
C TYR A 201 10.04 -1.07 1.70
N ASP A 202 8.80 -0.73 1.38
CA ASP A 202 8.44 0.07 0.21
C ASP A 202 8.94 1.51 0.33
N THR A 203 8.91 2.07 1.54
CA THR A 203 9.52 3.39 1.81
C THR A 203 11.03 3.37 1.53
N GLN A 204 11.74 2.33 1.96
CA GLN A 204 13.19 2.22 1.70
C GLN A 204 13.50 1.93 0.23
N LEU A 205 12.71 1.11 -0.46
CA LEU A 205 12.83 0.92 -1.91
C LEU A 205 12.69 2.24 -2.69
N MET A 206 11.76 3.10 -2.25
CA MET A 206 11.56 4.41 -2.85
C MET A 206 12.73 5.36 -2.55
N MET A 207 13.31 5.30 -1.34
CA MET A 207 14.45 6.12 -0.96
C MET A 207 15.70 5.81 -1.78
N GLY A 208 15.96 4.53 -2.08
CA GLY A 208 17.16 4.08 -2.78
C GLY A 208 18.46 4.47 -2.05
N GLY A 209 19.47 4.85 -2.82
CA GLY A 209 20.74 5.35 -2.27
C GLY A 209 21.59 4.27 -1.60
N LYS A 210 21.60 4.21 -0.27
CA LYS A 210 22.42 3.24 0.50
C LYS A 210 21.82 1.83 0.56
N HIS A 211 20.56 1.66 0.14
CA HIS A 211 19.87 0.38 0.19
C HIS A 211 20.27 -0.51 -0.99
N LYS A 212 20.31 -1.82 -0.75
CA LYS A 212 20.70 -2.82 -1.75
C LYS A 212 19.79 -2.81 -2.99
N TYR A 213 18.51 -2.55 -2.77
CA TYR A 213 17.49 -2.50 -3.82
C TYR A 213 16.81 -1.15 -3.84
N SER A 214 16.43 -0.69 -5.05
CA SER A 214 15.69 0.54 -5.22
C SER A 214 14.73 0.43 -6.41
N ILE A 215 13.63 1.18 -6.33
CA ILE A 215 12.67 1.29 -7.42
C ILE A 215 13.09 2.42 -8.38
N SER A 216 12.87 2.21 -9.68
CA SER A 216 13.14 3.23 -10.69
C SER A 216 12.23 4.45 -10.49
N PRO A 217 12.74 5.69 -10.67
CA PRO A 217 11.90 6.90 -10.63
C PRO A 217 10.76 6.92 -11.66
N GLU A 218 10.82 6.12 -12.71
CA GLU A 218 9.73 5.95 -13.69
C GLU A 218 8.53 5.18 -13.13
N GLU A 219 8.75 4.40 -12.08
CA GLU A 219 7.74 3.54 -11.44
C GLU A 219 6.94 4.26 -10.33
N TYR A 220 6.81 5.59 -10.41
CA TYR A 220 6.17 6.39 -9.35
C TYR A 220 4.70 6.02 -9.09
N ILE A 221 3.97 5.54 -10.10
CA ILE A 221 2.59 5.05 -9.96
C ILE A 221 2.57 3.76 -9.15
N PHE A 222 3.47 2.83 -9.46
CA PHE A 222 3.56 1.56 -8.76
C PHE A 222 4.02 1.75 -7.31
N ALA A 223 4.96 2.66 -7.08
CA ALA A 223 5.40 3.03 -5.73
C ALA A 223 4.26 3.64 -4.89
N ALA A 224 3.46 4.55 -5.48
CA ALA A 224 2.30 5.12 -4.81
C ALA A 224 1.22 4.08 -4.50
N LEU A 225 0.97 3.16 -5.43
CA LEU A 225 0.03 2.06 -5.26
C LEU A 225 0.42 1.14 -4.10
N ASN A 226 1.69 0.75 -4.01
CA ASN A 226 2.18 -0.13 -2.94
C ASN A 226 2.01 0.54 -1.57
N LEU A 227 2.50 1.77 -1.40
CA LEU A 227 2.32 2.52 -0.15
C LEU A 227 0.84 2.70 0.22
N TYR A 228 -0.02 2.96 -0.76
CA TYR A 228 -1.45 3.06 -0.54
C TYR A 228 -2.04 1.76 -0.01
N LEU A 229 -1.69 0.62 -0.62
CA LEU A 229 -2.14 -0.71 -0.19
C LEU A 229 -1.67 -1.04 1.23
N ASP A 230 -0.42 -0.71 1.58
CA ASP A 230 0.10 -0.93 2.92
C ASP A 230 -0.71 -0.16 3.98
N ILE A 231 -0.94 1.13 3.75
CA ILE A 231 -1.70 2.00 4.66
C ILE A 231 -3.15 1.51 4.81
N VAL A 232 -3.79 1.16 3.69
CA VAL A 232 -5.18 0.67 3.70
C VAL A 232 -5.30 -0.66 4.44
N ASN A 233 -4.36 -1.58 4.25
CA ASN A 233 -4.39 -2.86 4.95
C ASN A 233 -4.10 -2.68 6.45
N ILE A 234 -3.14 -1.83 6.85
CA ILE A 234 -2.91 -1.47 8.25
C ILE A 234 -4.21 -0.92 8.87
N PHE A 235 -4.88 0.00 8.18
CA PHE A 235 -6.16 0.55 8.62
C PHE A 235 -7.23 -0.52 8.83
N LEU A 236 -7.43 -1.41 7.84
CA LEU A 236 -8.45 -2.47 7.93
C LEU A 236 -8.18 -3.44 9.08
N TYR A 237 -6.93 -3.82 9.30
CA TYR A 237 -6.59 -4.72 10.41
C TYR A 237 -6.68 -4.03 11.77
N ILE A 238 -6.29 -2.76 11.89
CA ILE A 238 -6.51 -1.99 13.13
C ILE A 238 -8.01 -1.85 13.42
N LEU A 239 -8.81 -1.53 12.41
CA LEU A 239 -10.27 -1.45 12.55
C LEU A 239 -10.86 -2.80 12.98
N THR A 240 -10.36 -3.90 12.42
CA THR A 240 -10.77 -5.26 12.79
C THR A 240 -10.42 -5.59 14.24
N ILE A 241 -9.23 -5.20 14.72
CA ILE A 241 -8.82 -5.37 16.12
C ILE A 241 -9.79 -4.59 17.05
N ILE A 242 -10.06 -3.34 16.73
CA ILE A 242 -10.98 -2.50 17.52
C ILE A 242 -12.38 -3.11 17.55
N GLY A 243 -12.88 -3.57 16.40
CA GLY A 243 -14.20 -4.20 16.32
C GLY A 243 -14.30 -5.55 17.05
N ALA A 244 -13.23 -6.34 17.07
CA ALA A 244 -13.21 -7.66 17.74
C ALA A 244 -12.97 -7.56 19.26
N SER A 245 -12.50 -6.42 19.76
CA SER A 245 -12.24 -6.18 21.19
C SER A 245 -13.46 -5.71 21.99
N ARG A 246 -14.62 -5.55 21.37
CA ARG A 246 -15.88 -5.16 22.00
C ARG A 246 -16.75 -6.35 22.44
#